data_b7babd2c633a1642dce0618c9705b1d0
#
_entry.id   b7babd2c633a1642dce0618c9705b1d0
#
_cell.length_a   1.000
_cell.length_b   1.000
_cell.length_c   1.000
_cell.angle_alpha   90.00
_cell.angle_beta   90.00
_cell.angle_gamma   90.00
#
_symmetry.space_group_name_H-M   'P 1'
#
loop_
_entity.id
_entity.type
_entity.pdbx_description
1 polymer ?
#
loop_
_entity_poly.entity_id
_entity_poly.type
_entity_poly.pdbx_seq_one_letter_code
_entity_poly.pdbx_strand_id
1 'polypeptide(L)'
;FILPQFILALTYNWGCFIGWAALGSNIPFSSIFILYLSLIFWTLAYDTIDATQDEKEDKNLNLYSSTLLFGSKKVIFLNIMIITKYCFIIFYGSSLDFGFIFNILVLTISIINLIDLNIIWKNKPENASSYFSRNNYYGISLLFSIIIGSHFNV
;
A
#
# COMPACT_ATOMS: atom_id res chain seq x y z
N PHE A 1 3.15 17.38 -14.90
CA PHE A 1 2.78 15.97 -14.75
C PHE A 1 1.57 15.88 -13.83
N ILE A 2 0.52 15.15 -14.21
CA ILE A 2 -0.79 15.20 -13.53
C ILE A 2 -0.78 14.37 -12.21
N LEU A 3 0.12 13.42 -12.05
CA LEU A 3 0.21 12.52 -10.89
C LEU A 3 1.68 12.25 -10.51
N PRO A 4 2.35 13.21 -9.83
CA PRO A 4 3.72 12.99 -9.36
C PRO A 4 3.85 11.78 -8.44
N GLN A 5 2.81 11.48 -7.64
CA GLN A 5 2.74 10.32 -6.76
C GLN A 5 2.90 8.97 -7.50
N PHE A 6 2.44 8.90 -8.75
CA PHE A 6 2.59 7.68 -9.55
C PHE A 6 4.05 7.43 -9.93
N ILE A 7 4.78 8.47 -10.31
CA ILE A 7 6.22 8.34 -10.61
C ILE A 7 6.99 7.97 -9.34
N LEU A 8 6.66 8.59 -8.21
CA LEU A 8 7.25 8.24 -6.92
C LEU A 8 7.01 6.76 -6.61
N ALA A 9 5.77 6.28 -6.75
CA ALA A 9 5.43 4.88 -6.49
C ALA A 9 6.22 3.91 -7.37
N LEU A 10 6.43 4.25 -8.65
CA LEU A 10 7.23 3.44 -9.56
C LEU A 10 8.71 3.40 -9.15
N THR A 11 9.28 4.53 -8.80
CA THR A 11 10.73 4.63 -8.53
C THR A 11 11.10 4.19 -7.13
N TYR A 12 10.32 4.55 -6.12
CA TYR A 12 10.60 4.24 -4.71
C TYR A 12 10.65 2.73 -4.43
N ASN A 13 9.80 1.96 -5.08
CA ASN A 13 9.64 0.53 -4.82
C ASN A 13 10.65 -0.38 -5.57
N TRP A 14 11.60 0.18 -6.29
CA TRP A 14 12.66 -0.61 -6.94
C TRP A 14 13.52 -1.41 -5.98
N GLY A 15 13.53 -1.03 -4.70
CA GLY A 15 14.23 -1.75 -3.64
C GLY A 15 13.86 -3.23 -3.55
N CYS A 16 12.63 -3.64 -3.93
CA CYS A 16 12.24 -5.04 -3.92
C CYS A 16 13.02 -5.86 -4.98
N PHE A 17 13.28 -5.31 -6.16
CA PHE A 17 14.09 -5.95 -7.20
C PHE A 17 15.57 -6.00 -6.82
N ILE A 18 16.09 -4.92 -6.21
CA ILE A 18 17.46 -4.87 -5.74
C ILE A 18 17.68 -5.93 -4.65
N GLY A 19 16.78 -6.01 -3.67
CA GLY A 19 16.85 -7.03 -2.61
C GLY A 19 16.77 -8.45 -3.16
N TRP A 20 15.87 -8.70 -4.10
CA TRP A 20 15.75 -9.99 -4.76
C TRP A 20 17.02 -10.37 -5.53
N ALA A 21 17.57 -9.46 -6.32
CA ALA A 21 18.79 -9.69 -7.09
C ALA A 21 20.02 -9.90 -6.20
N ALA A 22 20.15 -9.14 -5.10
CA ALA A 22 21.28 -9.22 -4.18
C ALA A 22 21.33 -10.55 -3.40
N LEU A 23 20.16 -11.13 -3.10
CA LEU A 23 20.06 -12.38 -2.34
C LEU A 23 20.27 -13.62 -3.23
N GLY A 24 20.34 -13.47 -4.55
CA GLY A 24 20.43 -14.62 -5.48
C GLY A 24 19.27 -15.60 -5.28
N SER A 25 18.09 -15.10 -4.95
CA SER A 25 16.95 -15.89 -4.49
C SER A 25 16.38 -16.74 -5.62
N ASN A 26 15.94 -17.96 -5.29
CA ASN A 26 15.21 -18.86 -6.20
C ASN A 26 13.75 -18.43 -6.42
N ILE A 27 13.31 -17.32 -5.82
CA ILE A 27 11.96 -16.80 -6.02
C ILE A 27 11.80 -16.38 -7.48
N PRO A 28 10.74 -16.83 -8.18
CA PRO A 28 10.50 -16.44 -9.56
C PRO A 28 10.36 -14.92 -9.71
N PHE A 29 10.90 -14.35 -10.78
CA PHE A 29 10.77 -12.92 -11.07
C PHE A 29 9.30 -12.48 -11.15
N SER A 30 8.42 -13.33 -11.67
CA SER A 30 6.96 -13.05 -11.72
C SER A 30 6.37 -12.77 -10.34
N SER A 31 6.78 -13.52 -9.31
CA SER A 31 6.31 -13.33 -7.94
C SER A 31 6.80 -11.98 -7.38
N ILE A 32 8.06 -11.64 -7.61
CA ILE A 32 8.60 -10.33 -7.21
C ILE A 32 7.92 -9.18 -7.94
N PHE A 33 7.57 -9.38 -9.22
CA PHE A 33 6.83 -8.37 -9.98
C PHE A 33 5.41 -8.17 -9.41
N ILE A 34 4.73 -9.22 -8.96
CA ILE A 34 3.44 -9.14 -8.28
C ILE A 34 3.57 -8.35 -6.96
N LEU A 35 4.61 -8.63 -6.17
CA LEU A 35 4.91 -7.88 -4.95
C LEU A 35 5.16 -6.40 -5.27
N TYR A 36 5.96 -6.09 -6.30
CA TYR A 36 6.22 -4.72 -6.74
C TYR A 36 4.93 -3.97 -7.10
N LEU A 37 3.99 -4.62 -7.80
CA LEU A 37 2.68 -4.02 -8.09
C LEU A 37 1.93 -3.68 -6.81
N SER A 38 1.92 -4.58 -5.83
CA SER A 38 1.32 -4.30 -4.51
C SER A 38 1.93 -3.05 -3.85
N LEU A 39 3.25 -2.93 -3.89
CA LEU A 39 3.98 -1.81 -3.30
C LEU A 39 3.68 -0.49 -4.02
N ILE A 40 3.46 -0.49 -5.34
CA ILE A 40 3.00 0.70 -6.09
C ILE A 40 1.67 1.20 -5.54
N PHE A 41 0.67 0.31 -5.40
CA PHE A 41 -0.64 0.70 -4.86
C PHE A 41 -0.56 1.14 -3.40
N TRP A 42 0.34 0.55 -2.62
CA TRP A 42 0.60 1.00 -1.25
C TRP A 42 1.15 2.42 -1.23
N THR A 43 2.18 2.70 -2.02
CA THR A 43 2.80 4.03 -2.08
C THR A 43 1.81 5.08 -2.59
N LEU A 44 1.00 4.76 -3.60
CA LEU A 44 -0.05 5.66 -4.09
C LEU A 44 -1.06 6.03 -2.99
N ALA A 45 -1.52 5.05 -2.21
CA ALA A 45 -2.42 5.30 -1.10
C ALA A 45 -1.75 6.15 -0.02
N TYR A 46 -0.56 5.75 0.40
CA TYR A 46 0.22 6.38 1.45
C TYR A 46 0.54 7.85 1.13
N ASP A 47 1.06 8.11 -0.06
CA ASP A 47 1.45 9.43 -0.51
C ASP A 47 0.23 10.36 -0.76
N THR A 48 -0.91 9.78 -1.22
CA THR A 48 -2.16 10.53 -1.32
C THR A 48 -2.70 10.94 0.05
N ILE A 49 -2.53 10.11 1.08
CA ILE A 49 -2.92 10.45 2.45
C ILE A 49 -2.04 11.57 2.98
N ASP A 50 -0.74 11.49 2.75
CA ASP A 50 0.22 12.53 3.15
C ASP A 50 -0.10 13.87 2.47
N ALA A 51 -0.27 13.87 1.15
CA ALA A 51 -0.63 15.04 0.37
C ALA A 51 -1.97 15.69 0.79
N THR A 52 -2.81 15.00 1.56
CA THR A 52 -4.05 15.60 2.09
C THR A 52 -3.75 16.66 3.16
N GLN A 53 -2.61 16.60 3.81
CA GLN A 53 -2.20 17.58 4.81
C GLN A 53 -1.89 18.93 4.14
N ASP A 54 -1.31 18.89 2.94
CA ASP A 54 -0.83 20.05 2.19
C ASP A 54 -1.84 20.51 1.11
N GLU A 55 -3.04 19.92 1.04
CA GLU A 55 -4.04 20.17 -0.01
C GLU A 55 -4.37 21.65 -0.22
N LYS A 56 -4.41 22.45 0.87
CA LYS A 56 -4.70 23.87 0.78
C LYS A 56 -3.54 24.68 0.20
N GLU A 57 -2.32 24.30 0.57
CA GLU A 57 -1.10 24.95 0.09
C GLU A 57 -0.86 24.60 -1.37
N ASP A 58 -0.96 23.33 -1.74
CA ASP A 58 -0.88 22.82 -3.11
C ASP A 58 -1.84 23.56 -4.05
N LYS A 59 -3.08 23.77 -3.57
CA LYS A 59 -4.08 24.50 -4.35
C LYS A 59 -3.69 25.97 -4.56
N ASN A 60 -3.15 26.63 -3.55
CA ASN A 60 -2.72 28.02 -3.65
C ASN A 60 -1.51 28.20 -4.58
N LEU A 61 -0.63 27.19 -4.61
CA LEU A 61 0.58 27.18 -5.43
C LEU A 61 0.34 26.60 -6.85
N ASN A 62 -0.90 26.23 -7.18
CA ASN A 62 -1.26 25.56 -8.45
C ASN A 62 -0.43 24.28 -8.70
N LEU A 63 -0.10 23.54 -7.65
CA LEU A 63 0.60 22.27 -7.76
C LEU A 63 -0.38 21.15 -8.10
N TYR A 64 0.14 20.10 -8.76
CA TYR A 64 -0.64 18.91 -9.05
C TYR A 64 -0.41 17.87 -7.95
N SER A 65 -1.52 17.39 -7.35
CA SER A 65 -1.49 16.27 -6.39
C SER A 65 -2.69 15.36 -6.59
N SER A 66 -2.56 14.12 -6.13
CA SER A 66 -3.65 13.13 -6.20
C SER A 66 -4.88 13.59 -5.40
N THR A 67 -4.68 14.31 -4.29
CA THR A 67 -5.76 14.86 -3.47
C THR A 67 -6.57 15.89 -4.22
N LEU A 68 -5.93 16.78 -4.95
CA LEU A 68 -6.59 17.79 -5.79
C LEU A 68 -7.28 17.15 -6.99
N LEU A 69 -6.65 16.14 -7.61
CA LEU A 69 -7.21 15.45 -8.76
C LEU A 69 -8.51 14.71 -8.40
N PHE A 70 -8.52 13.97 -7.30
CA PHE A 70 -9.68 13.18 -6.89
C PHE A 70 -10.69 13.96 -6.03
N GLY A 71 -10.29 15.06 -5.41
CA GLY A 71 -11.14 15.95 -4.63
C GLY A 71 -12.05 15.20 -3.65
N SER A 72 -13.38 15.33 -3.81
CA SER A 72 -14.37 14.64 -2.96
C SER A 72 -14.35 13.11 -3.12
N LYS A 73 -13.80 12.57 -4.21
CA LYS A 73 -13.71 11.12 -4.49
C LYS A 73 -12.42 10.49 -3.94
N LYS A 74 -11.56 11.25 -3.26
CA LYS A 74 -10.27 10.74 -2.77
C LYS A 74 -10.41 9.55 -1.82
N VAL A 75 -11.45 9.50 -0.99
CA VAL A 75 -11.71 8.34 -0.11
C VAL A 75 -11.99 7.07 -0.91
N ILE A 76 -12.77 7.20 -1.97
CA ILE A 76 -13.07 6.07 -2.87
C ILE A 76 -11.77 5.61 -3.54
N PHE A 77 -10.96 6.54 -4.04
CA PHE A 77 -9.66 6.23 -4.61
C PHE A 77 -8.76 5.50 -3.61
N LEU A 78 -8.64 5.99 -2.38
CA LEU A 78 -7.83 5.37 -1.33
C LEU A 78 -8.31 3.95 -1.00
N ASN A 79 -9.62 3.74 -0.87
CA ASN A 79 -10.16 2.39 -0.64
C ASN A 79 -9.80 1.44 -1.79
N ILE A 80 -9.92 1.89 -3.05
CA ILE A 80 -9.54 1.08 -4.22
C ILE A 80 -8.06 0.73 -4.17
N MET A 81 -7.16 1.68 -3.89
CA MET A 81 -5.72 1.43 -3.81
C MET A 81 -5.38 0.42 -2.70
N ILE A 82 -6.00 0.56 -1.52
CA ILE A 82 -5.80 -0.35 -0.39
C ILE A 82 -6.30 -1.76 -0.74
N ILE A 83 -7.49 -1.90 -1.31
CA ILE A 83 -8.02 -3.20 -1.72
C ILE A 83 -7.09 -3.84 -2.75
N THR A 84 -6.70 -3.10 -3.78
CA THR A 84 -5.83 -3.60 -4.85
C THR A 84 -4.48 -4.04 -4.30
N LYS A 85 -3.88 -3.28 -3.38
CA LYS A 85 -2.65 -3.65 -2.66
C LYS A 85 -2.78 -5.05 -2.04
N TYR A 86 -3.83 -5.28 -1.26
CA TYR A 86 -4.00 -6.56 -0.55
C TYR A 86 -4.34 -7.72 -1.49
N CYS A 87 -5.08 -7.47 -2.57
CA CYS A 87 -5.30 -8.47 -3.61
C CYS A 87 -3.96 -8.94 -4.23
N PHE A 88 -3.05 -8.01 -4.54
CA PHE A 88 -1.73 -8.37 -5.05
C PHE A 88 -0.86 -9.10 -4.01
N ILE A 89 -0.98 -8.76 -2.72
CA ILE A 89 -0.26 -9.48 -1.65
C ILE A 89 -0.76 -10.93 -1.52
N ILE A 90 -2.07 -11.15 -1.59
CA ILE A 90 -2.63 -12.51 -1.59
C ILE A 90 -2.16 -13.28 -2.83
N PHE A 91 -2.16 -12.62 -4.00
CA PHE A 91 -1.70 -13.25 -5.23
C PHE A 91 -0.19 -13.56 -5.19
N TYR A 92 0.62 -12.69 -4.58
CA TYR A 92 2.03 -12.96 -4.29
C TYR A 92 2.20 -14.21 -3.41
N GLY A 93 1.48 -14.30 -2.31
CA GLY A 93 1.52 -15.46 -1.44
C GLY A 93 1.09 -16.75 -2.15
N SER A 94 0.04 -16.68 -2.98
CA SER A 94 -0.40 -17.82 -3.79
C SER A 94 0.65 -18.25 -4.82
N SER A 95 1.43 -17.32 -5.36
CA SER A 95 2.52 -17.66 -6.31
C SER A 95 3.74 -18.34 -5.67
N LEU A 96 3.79 -18.34 -4.33
CA LEU A 96 4.85 -18.97 -3.53
C LEU A 96 4.31 -20.10 -2.65
N ASP A 97 3.08 -20.54 -2.89
CA ASP A 97 2.40 -21.60 -2.13
C ASP A 97 2.32 -21.32 -0.62
N PHE A 98 2.15 -20.02 -0.25
CA PHE A 98 1.88 -19.67 1.13
C PHE A 98 0.50 -20.21 1.55
N GLY A 99 0.46 -20.88 2.72
CA GLY A 99 -0.73 -21.60 3.18
C GLY A 99 -1.92 -20.69 3.55
N PHE A 100 -2.99 -21.36 4.00
CA PHE A 100 -4.26 -20.71 4.38
C PHE A 100 -4.10 -19.68 5.51
N ILE A 101 -3.18 -19.92 6.45
CA ILE A 101 -2.90 -19.00 7.57
C ILE A 101 -2.46 -17.63 7.05
N PHE A 102 -1.58 -17.60 6.05
CA PHE A 102 -1.15 -16.33 5.42
C PHE A 102 -2.34 -15.55 4.89
N ASN A 103 -3.24 -16.20 4.15
CA ASN A 103 -4.42 -15.55 3.56
C ASN A 103 -5.34 -14.97 4.64
N ILE A 104 -5.57 -15.68 5.74
CA ILE A 104 -6.37 -15.18 6.88
C ILE A 104 -5.73 -13.95 7.49
N LEU A 105 -4.42 -13.98 7.74
CA LEU A 105 -3.69 -12.84 8.32
C LEU A 105 -3.79 -11.61 7.41
N VAL A 106 -3.53 -11.77 6.12
CA VAL A 106 -3.60 -10.67 5.15
C VAL A 106 -5.01 -10.11 5.04
N LEU A 107 -6.05 -10.95 4.99
CA LEU A 107 -7.44 -10.52 4.97
C LEU A 107 -7.82 -9.75 6.25
N THR A 108 -7.39 -10.24 7.41
CA THR A 108 -7.65 -9.58 8.69
C THR A 108 -7.01 -8.18 8.72
N ILE A 109 -5.75 -8.07 8.31
CA ILE A 109 -5.04 -6.79 8.24
C ILE A 109 -5.73 -5.86 7.23
N SER A 110 -6.18 -6.38 6.09
CA SER A 110 -6.90 -5.61 5.07
C SER A 110 -8.19 -5.00 5.63
N ILE A 111 -9.00 -5.79 6.32
CA ILE A 111 -10.25 -5.33 6.91
C ILE A 111 -9.99 -4.25 7.96
N ILE A 112 -9.02 -4.47 8.86
CA ILE A 112 -8.66 -3.47 9.88
C ILE A 112 -8.20 -2.17 9.24
N ASN A 113 -7.35 -2.25 8.21
CA ASN A 113 -6.84 -1.07 7.50
C ASN A 113 -7.97 -0.27 6.82
N LEU A 114 -8.92 -0.96 6.16
CA LEU A 114 -10.07 -0.31 5.51
C LEU A 114 -11.01 0.34 6.52
N ILE A 115 -11.27 -0.34 7.64
CA ILE A 115 -12.10 0.21 8.73
C ILE A 115 -11.42 1.46 9.30
N ASP A 116 -10.14 1.37 9.60
CA ASP A 116 -9.36 2.47 10.19
C ASP A 116 -9.35 3.71 9.27
N LEU A 117 -9.10 3.51 7.97
CA LEU A 117 -9.18 4.60 6.99
C LEU A 117 -10.57 5.27 7.02
N ASN A 118 -11.63 4.49 6.92
CA ASN A 118 -12.97 5.04 6.82
C ASN A 118 -13.45 5.71 8.12
N ILE A 119 -13.05 5.21 9.29
CA ILE A 119 -13.35 5.84 10.58
C ILE A 119 -12.62 7.19 10.70
N ILE A 120 -11.32 7.22 10.42
CA ILE A 120 -10.52 8.44 10.52
C ILE A 120 -11.03 9.49 9.55
N TRP A 121 -11.27 9.08 8.29
CA TRP A 121 -11.72 10.02 7.26
C TRP A 121 -13.12 10.59 7.52
N LYS A 122 -14.04 9.76 8.01
CA LYS A 122 -15.39 10.19 8.36
C LYS A 122 -15.39 11.23 9.48
N ASN A 123 -14.44 11.13 10.39
CA ASN A 123 -14.39 11.99 11.55
C ASN A 123 -13.69 13.34 11.27
N LYS A 124 -12.55 13.35 10.58
CA LYS A 124 -11.85 14.58 10.15
C LYS A 124 -10.71 14.29 9.19
N PRO A 125 -10.66 14.93 8.01
CA PRO A 125 -9.49 14.85 7.11
C PRO A 125 -8.18 15.30 7.77
N GLU A 126 -8.27 16.17 8.77
CA GLU A 126 -7.14 16.65 9.59
C GLU A 126 -6.41 15.52 10.32
N ASN A 127 -7.04 14.35 10.46
CA ASN A 127 -6.44 13.16 11.06
C ASN A 127 -5.62 12.31 10.06
N ALA A 128 -5.38 12.80 8.84
CA ALA A 128 -4.56 12.10 7.84
C ALA A 128 -3.17 11.76 8.40
N SER A 129 -2.54 12.67 9.14
CA SER A 129 -1.26 12.44 9.82
C SER A 129 -1.31 11.26 10.79
N SER A 130 -2.40 11.10 11.54
CA SER A 130 -2.57 9.97 12.46
C SER A 130 -2.67 8.64 11.70
N TYR A 131 -3.42 8.60 10.60
CA TYR A 131 -3.50 7.41 9.75
C TYR A 131 -2.15 7.11 9.08
N PHE A 132 -1.46 8.13 8.59
CA PHE A 132 -0.13 8.02 8.02
C PHE A 132 0.84 7.31 8.98
N SER A 133 0.89 7.73 10.24
CA SER A 133 1.74 7.10 11.27
C SER A 133 1.37 5.64 11.53
N ARG A 134 0.07 5.28 11.49
CA ARG A 134 -0.40 3.90 11.68
C ARG A 134 -0.03 2.97 10.54
N ASN A 135 0.26 3.51 9.36
CA ASN A 135 0.64 2.71 8.20
C ASN A 135 1.89 1.84 8.46
N ASN A 136 2.77 2.25 9.38
CA ASN A 136 3.92 1.46 9.81
C ASN A 136 3.49 0.15 10.47
N TYR A 137 2.42 0.15 11.29
CA TYR A 137 1.91 -1.06 11.93
C TYR A 137 1.37 -2.07 10.91
N TYR A 138 0.69 -1.57 9.85
CA TYR A 138 0.23 -2.43 8.76
C TYR A 138 1.41 -3.05 8.00
N GLY A 139 2.49 -2.29 7.79
CA GLY A 139 3.71 -2.78 7.16
C GLY A 139 4.38 -3.89 7.96
N ILE A 140 4.55 -3.66 9.25
CA ILE A 140 5.14 -4.65 10.16
C ILE A 140 4.27 -5.91 10.21
N SER A 141 2.94 -5.76 10.32
CA SER A 141 2.02 -6.89 10.35
C SER A 141 2.07 -7.72 9.07
N LEU A 142 2.17 -7.07 7.90
CA LEU A 142 2.35 -7.75 6.62
C LEU A 142 3.68 -8.48 6.53
N LEU A 143 4.77 -7.88 7.01
CA LEU A 143 6.08 -8.55 7.07
C LEU A 143 6.00 -9.84 7.89
N PHE A 144 5.38 -9.79 9.08
CA PHE A 144 5.17 -10.98 9.89
C PHE A 144 4.30 -12.03 9.18
N SER A 145 3.25 -11.60 8.46
CA SER A 145 2.42 -12.52 7.68
C SER A 145 3.22 -13.24 6.59
N ILE A 146 4.12 -12.54 5.91
CA ILE A 146 5.01 -13.12 4.90
C ILE A 146 5.98 -14.12 5.54
N ILE A 147 6.59 -13.78 6.69
CA ILE A 147 7.49 -14.68 7.41
C ILE A 147 6.74 -15.95 7.85
N ILE A 148 5.55 -15.80 8.41
CA ILE A 148 4.72 -16.96 8.80
C ILE A 148 4.36 -17.79 7.56
N GLY A 149 3.90 -17.16 6.47
CA GLY A 149 3.55 -17.85 5.24
C GLY A 149 4.72 -18.62 4.62
N SER A 150 5.94 -18.08 4.71
CA SER A 150 7.13 -18.74 4.17
C SER A 150 7.60 -19.94 5.00
N HIS A 151 7.23 -20.03 6.29
CA HIS A 151 7.64 -21.12 7.18
C HIS A 151 6.55 -22.19 7.37
N PHE A 152 5.29 -21.80 7.31
CA PHE A 152 4.14 -22.66 7.57
C PHE A 152 3.33 -22.84 6.27
N ASN A 153 3.84 -23.64 5.35
CA ASN A 153 3.10 -24.08 4.15
C ASN A 153 2.00 -25.10 4.55
N VAL A 154 1.02 -24.66 5.36
CA VAL A 154 -0.11 -25.49 5.78
C VAL A 154 -1.42 -24.87 5.34
#